data_8723390ce7628fd40f900000de196573
#
_entry.id   8723390ce7628fd40f900000de196573
#
_cell.length_a   1.000
_cell.length_b   1.000
_cell.length_c   1.000
_cell.angle_alpha   90.00
_cell.angle_beta   90.00
_cell.angle_gamma   90.00
#
_symmetry.space_group_name_H-M   'P 1'
#
loop_
_entity.id
_entity.type
_entity.pdbx_description
1 polymer ?
#
loop_
_entity_poly.entity_id
_entity_poly.type
_entity_poly.pdbx_seq_one_letter_code
_entity_poly.pdbx_strand_id
1 'polypeptide(L)'
;MNLEKFTDRARGFLQSAQTVAMRMNHQRITPTHVLKALLEDEQGMAAGLIARAGGSAEAARRETDEALAKIPVVSGSGASAAPALDGETIRVLDAAEQIAQKAGDSYVAVERLLLALTMSKTDAGKALTDAGLKPEALNAAINELRGGRTADTQSAEDRYDALKKFARDLTQAARDGKLDPVIGRDEEIRRTVQILARRTKNNPVLIGDPGVGKTAIVEGLALR
;
A
#
# COMPACT_ATOMS: atom_id res chain seq x y z
N MET A 1 23.85 4.88 -5.64
CA MET A 1 22.44 4.45 -5.44
C MET A 1 21.93 3.92 -6.77
N ASN A 2 21.44 2.69 -6.82
CA ASN A 2 20.86 2.10 -8.04
C ASN A 2 19.34 2.04 -7.91
N LEU A 3 18.63 2.96 -8.58
CA LEU A 3 17.16 3.01 -8.57
C LEU A 3 16.51 1.80 -9.26
N GLU A 4 17.26 1.03 -10.06
CA GLU A 4 16.75 -0.21 -10.67
C GLU A 4 16.43 -1.30 -9.65
N LYS A 5 16.98 -1.20 -8.43
CA LYS A 5 16.65 -2.08 -7.31
C LYS A 5 15.33 -1.73 -6.62
N PHE A 6 14.67 -0.67 -7.02
CA PHE A 6 13.37 -0.29 -6.50
C PHE A 6 12.26 -0.80 -7.43
N THR A 7 11.14 -1.17 -6.84
CA THR A 7 9.94 -1.51 -7.62
C THR A 7 9.47 -0.32 -8.46
N ASP A 8 8.71 -0.58 -9.52
CA ASP A 8 8.16 0.47 -10.38
C ASP A 8 7.36 1.48 -9.57
N ARG A 9 6.59 1.00 -8.60
CA ARG A 9 5.78 1.83 -7.72
C ARG A 9 6.65 2.68 -6.78
N ALA A 10 7.67 2.10 -6.15
CA ALA A 10 8.58 2.85 -5.30
C ALA A 10 9.33 3.94 -6.08
N ARG A 11 9.76 3.64 -7.32
CA ARG A 11 10.34 4.66 -8.22
C ARG A 11 9.36 5.77 -8.57
N GLY A 12 8.09 5.42 -8.81
CA GLY A 12 7.03 6.39 -9.05
C GLY A 12 6.87 7.37 -7.89
N PHE A 13 6.93 6.90 -6.64
CA PHE A 13 6.87 7.79 -5.47
C PHE A 13 8.09 8.71 -5.34
N LEU A 14 9.28 8.24 -5.72
CA LEU A 14 10.45 9.12 -5.75
C LEU A 14 10.31 10.23 -6.81
N GLN A 15 9.73 9.94 -7.97
CA GLN A 15 9.41 10.94 -8.98
C GLN A 15 8.31 11.89 -8.49
N SER A 16 7.29 11.37 -7.82
CA SER A 16 6.24 12.19 -7.19
C SER A 16 6.82 13.12 -6.11
N ALA A 17 7.77 12.64 -5.30
CA ALA A 17 8.46 13.45 -4.30
C ALA A 17 9.23 14.61 -4.96
N GLN A 18 9.86 14.39 -6.12
CA GLN A 18 10.48 15.46 -6.90
C GLN A 18 9.45 16.47 -7.36
N THR A 19 8.29 16.02 -7.85
CA THR A 19 7.19 16.89 -8.28
C THR A 19 6.66 17.73 -7.12
N VAL A 20 6.51 17.13 -5.94
CA VAL A 20 6.12 17.85 -4.71
C VAL A 20 7.15 18.94 -4.38
N ALA A 21 8.45 18.61 -4.39
CA ALA A 21 9.51 19.58 -4.13
C ALA A 21 9.51 20.75 -5.13
N MET A 22 9.32 20.45 -6.43
CA MET A 22 9.20 21.47 -7.47
C MET A 22 7.99 22.38 -7.25
N ARG A 23 6.82 21.80 -6.97
CA ARG A 23 5.58 22.55 -6.73
C ARG A 23 5.69 23.49 -5.53
N MET A 24 6.48 23.09 -4.53
CA MET A 24 6.73 23.89 -3.31
C MET A 24 7.95 24.81 -3.45
N ASN A 25 8.61 24.87 -4.61
CA ASN A 25 9.84 25.63 -4.86
C ASN A 25 10.98 25.27 -3.88
N HIS A 26 11.07 23.99 -3.47
CA HIS A 26 12.17 23.49 -2.69
C HIS A 26 13.29 22.99 -3.61
N GLN A 27 14.54 23.30 -3.28
CA GLN A 27 15.70 22.89 -4.10
C GLN A 27 16.22 21.49 -3.79
N ARG A 28 15.75 20.90 -2.71
CA ARG A 28 16.18 19.57 -2.28
C ARG A 28 14.98 18.67 -2.03
N ILE A 29 15.10 17.43 -2.46
CA ILE A 29 14.13 16.38 -2.15
C ILE A 29 14.55 15.78 -0.82
N THR A 30 13.82 16.10 0.25
CA THR A 30 14.03 15.57 1.61
C THR A 30 13.19 14.31 1.84
N PRO A 31 13.46 13.51 2.89
CA PRO A 31 12.62 12.37 3.28
C PRO A 31 11.15 12.76 3.48
N THR A 32 10.89 14.00 3.88
CA THR A 32 9.52 14.52 4.08
C THR A 32 8.74 14.64 2.76
N HIS A 33 9.42 14.97 1.65
CA HIS A 33 8.79 14.95 0.32
C HIS A 33 8.42 13.52 -0.11
N VAL A 34 9.29 12.56 0.20
CA VAL A 34 9.02 11.14 -0.09
C VAL A 34 7.82 10.66 0.75
N LEU A 35 7.78 11.00 2.04
CA LEU A 35 6.65 10.68 2.91
C LEU A 35 5.35 11.32 2.41
N LYS A 36 5.40 12.59 1.99
CA LYS A 36 4.23 13.29 1.40
C LYS A 36 3.70 12.54 0.18
N ALA A 37 4.57 12.16 -0.75
CA ALA A 37 4.18 11.40 -1.93
C ALA A 37 3.52 10.06 -1.57
N LEU A 38 4.06 9.34 -0.58
CA LEU A 38 3.49 8.08 -0.09
C LEU A 38 2.11 8.25 0.56
N LEU A 39 1.89 9.36 1.27
CA LEU A 39 0.62 9.64 1.94
C LEU A 39 -0.46 10.19 1.00
N GLU A 40 -0.07 10.77 -0.14
CA GLU A 40 -0.98 11.23 -1.20
C GLU A 40 -1.40 10.10 -2.17
N ASP A 41 -0.90 8.88 -1.98
CA ASP A 41 -1.26 7.73 -2.82
C ASP A 41 -2.77 7.42 -2.76
N GLU A 42 -3.45 7.51 -3.90
CA GLU A 42 -4.88 7.20 -4.03
C GLU A 42 -5.21 5.74 -3.67
N GLN A 43 -4.25 4.82 -3.90
CA GLN A 43 -4.40 3.42 -3.53
C GLN A 43 -4.24 3.18 -2.02
N GLY A 44 -3.72 4.18 -1.30
CA GLY A 44 -3.70 4.23 0.15
C GLY A 44 -2.85 3.16 0.84
N MET A 45 -1.86 2.55 0.17
CA MET A 45 -1.04 1.50 0.77
C MET A 45 -0.32 1.98 2.04
N ALA A 46 0.36 3.12 1.97
CA ALA A 46 1.06 3.68 3.12
C ALA A 46 0.09 4.02 4.26
N ALA A 47 -1.02 4.68 3.95
CA ALA A 47 -2.05 5.02 4.93
C ALA A 47 -2.67 3.77 5.57
N GLY A 48 -2.94 2.73 4.77
CA GLY A 48 -3.45 1.44 5.26
C GLY A 48 -2.49 0.72 6.19
N LEU A 49 -1.18 0.73 5.90
CA LEU A 49 -0.15 0.14 6.75
C LEU A 49 0.02 0.90 8.06
N ILE A 50 0.00 2.26 8.01
CA ILE A 50 0.04 3.10 9.21
C ILE A 50 -1.13 2.78 10.14
N ALA A 51 -2.36 2.71 9.59
CA ALA A 51 -3.55 2.39 10.38
C ALA A 51 -3.50 0.98 10.98
N ARG A 52 -3.06 -0.04 10.22
CA ARG A 52 -2.88 -1.42 10.72
C ARG A 52 -1.82 -1.52 11.81
N ALA A 53 -0.79 -0.70 11.75
CA ALA A 53 0.26 -0.63 12.76
C ALA A 53 -0.13 0.21 14.00
N GLY A 54 -1.38 0.68 14.08
CA GLY A 54 -1.91 1.45 15.20
C GLY A 54 -1.59 2.95 15.17
N GLY A 55 -1.04 3.46 14.07
CA GLY A 55 -0.82 4.88 13.84
C GLY A 55 -2.00 5.58 13.17
N SER A 56 -1.97 6.91 13.15
CA SER A 56 -2.94 7.76 12.45
C SER A 56 -2.37 8.31 11.15
N ALA A 57 -2.90 7.86 10.01
CA ALA A 57 -2.48 8.38 8.71
C ALA A 57 -2.83 9.86 8.53
N GLU A 58 -3.92 10.34 9.16
CA GLU A 58 -4.31 11.75 9.15
C GLU A 58 -3.33 12.61 9.94
N ALA A 59 -2.93 12.16 11.14
CA ALA A 59 -1.89 12.82 11.91
C ALA A 59 -0.55 12.84 11.15
N ALA A 60 -0.17 11.72 10.53
CA ALA A 60 1.05 11.66 9.71
C ALA A 60 1.03 12.67 8.56
N ARG A 61 -0.11 12.86 7.87
CA ARG A 61 -0.27 13.87 6.82
C ARG A 61 -0.08 15.28 7.38
N ARG A 62 -0.75 15.61 8.48
CA ARG A 62 -0.65 16.93 9.10
C ARG A 62 0.79 17.25 9.52
N GLU A 63 1.43 16.35 10.28
CA GLU A 63 2.82 16.52 10.73
C GLU A 63 3.80 16.65 9.55
N THR A 64 3.54 15.88 8.45
CA THR A 64 4.33 15.97 7.21
C THR A 64 4.17 17.34 6.56
N ASP A 65 2.95 17.88 6.48
CA ASP A 65 2.69 19.19 5.89
C ASP A 65 3.29 20.32 6.74
N GLU A 66 3.24 20.21 8.06
CA GLU A 66 3.90 21.15 8.98
C GLU A 66 5.42 21.11 8.84
N ALA A 67 6.02 19.93 8.63
CA ALA A 67 7.45 19.79 8.40
C ALA A 67 7.86 20.39 7.05
N LEU A 68 7.09 20.16 5.99
CA LEU A 68 7.33 20.74 4.66
C LEU A 68 7.24 22.26 4.67
N ALA A 69 6.30 22.84 5.42
CA ALA A 69 6.13 24.29 5.52
C ALA A 69 7.35 25.01 6.17
N LYS A 70 8.20 24.28 6.90
CA LYS A 70 9.43 24.81 7.52
C LYS A 70 10.62 24.81 6.58
N ILE A 71 10.54 24.14 5.43
CA ILE A 71 11.64 24.07 4.46
C ILE A 71 11.73 25.41 3.72
N PRO A 72 12.93 26.02 3.62
CA PRO A 72 13.10 27.28 2.92
C PRO A 72 12.70 27.20 1.44
N VAL A 73 11.90 28.16 1.01
CA VAL A 73 11.46 28.34 -0.36
C VAL A 73 12.46 29.21 -1.10
N VAL A 74 12.82 28.85 -2.34
CA VAL A 74 13.70 29.66 -3.17
C VAL A 74 12.86 30.37 -4.24
N SER A 75 13.00 31.72 -4.27
CA SER A 75 12.33 32.58 -5.24
C SER A 75 13.34 33.21 -6.20
N GLY A 76 12.94 33.47 -7.45
CA GLY A 76 13.74 34.14 -8.45
C GLY A 76 14.45 33.21 -9.44
N SER A 77 15.46 33.69 -10.14
CA SER A 77 16.15 32.99 -11.23
C SER A 77 16.87 31.69 -10.79
N GLY A 78 17.07 31.47 -9.51
CA GLY A 78 17.61 30.23 -8.97
C GLY A 78 16.59 29.08 -8.82
N ALA A 79 15.30 29.37 -9.00
CA ALA A 79 14.21 28.38 -8.84
C ALA A 79 14.07 27.41 -10.04
N SER A 80 14.85 27.60 -11.11
CA SER A 80 14.70 26.81 -12.35
C SER A 80 15.52 25.51 -12.40
N ALA A 81 16.31 25.19 -11.38
CA ALA A 81 17.04 23.93 -11.33
C ALA A 81 16.16 22.81 -10.74
N ALA A 82 16.19 21.64 -11.38
CA ALA A 82 15.49 20.46 -10.84
C ALA A 82 15.99 20.13 -9.42
N PRO A 83 15.09 19.90 -8.44
CA PRO A 83 15.49 19.56 -7.08
C PRO A 83 16.36 18.29 -7.05
N ALA A 84 17.45 18.34 -6.30
CA ALA A 84 18.34 17.19 -6.10
C ALA A 84 18.00 16.47 -4.80
N LEU A 85 18.28 15.15 -4.73
CA LEU A 85 18.18 14.40 -3.49
C LEU A 85 19.14 14.98 -2.44
N ASP A 86 18.67 15.18 -1.24
CA ASP A 86 19.54 15.55 -0.13
C ASP A 86 20.26 14.32 0.47
N GLY A 87 21.26 14.57 1.31
CA GLY A 87 22.04 13.50 1.93
C GLY A 87 21.23 12.63 2.90
N GLU A 88 20.16 13.15 3.50
CA GLU A 88 19.27 12.37 4.38
C GLU A 88 18.38 11.42 3.57
N THR A 89 17.85 11.88 2.45
CA THR A 89 17.07 11.05 1.55
C THR A 89 17.91 9.90 1.00
N ILE A 90 19.16 10.17 0.60
CA ILE A 90 20.07 9.10 0.15
C ILE A 90 20.27 8.06 1.25
N ARG A 91 20.50 8.48 2.51
CA ARG A 91 20.65 7.55 3.65
C ARG A 91 19.39 6.73 3.90
N VAL A 92 18.21 7.31 3.78
CA VAL A 92 16.94 6.59 3.92
C VAL A 92 16.77 5.54 2.82
N LEU A 93 17.12 5.87 1.58
CA LEU A 93 17.05 4.94 0.46
C LEU A 93 18.03 3.78 0.62
N ASP A 94 19.26 4.06 1.08
CA ASP A 94 20.25 3.01 1.39
C ASP A 94 19.77 2.13 2.55
N ALA A 95 19.16 2.70 3.58
CA ALA A 95 18.56 1.94 4.68
C ALA A 95 17.39 1.06 4.19
N ALA A 96 16.55 1.56 3.28
CA ALA A 96 15.47 0.78 2.69
C ALA A 96 16.01 -0.42 1.89
N GLU A 97 17.11 -0.26 1.15
CA GLU A 97 17.79 -1.36 0.45
C GLU A 97 18.32 -2.41 1.44
N GLN A 98 18.96 -1.99 2.54
CA GLN A 98 19.44 -2.92 3.57
C GLN A 98 18.28 -3.68 4.26
N ILE A 99 17.15 -3.00 4.53
CA ILE A 99 15.96 -3.63 5.11
C ILE A 99 15.38 -4.67 4.13
N ALA A 100 15.28 -4.33 2.85
CA ALA A 100 14.80 -5.24 1.82
C ALA A 100 15.69 -6.49 1.71
N GLN A 101 17.00 -6.32 1.65
CA GLN A 101 17.96 -7.43 1.60
C GLN A 101 17.85 -8.37 2.82
N LYS A 102 17.74 -7.81 4.03
CA LYS A 102 17.55 -8.61 5.27
C LYS A 102 16.24 -9.39 5.27
N ALA A 103 15.23 -8.90 4.57
CA ALA A 103 13.94 -9.56 4.42
C ALA A 103 13.90 -10.58 3.27
N GLY A 104 15.00 -10.75 2.51
CA GLY A 104 15.06 -11.62 1.35
C GLY A 104 14.43 -11.04 0.08
N ASP A 105 14.16 -9.73 0.05
CA ASP A 105 13.58 -9.06 -1.10
C ASP A 105 14.68 -8.76 -2.15
N SER A 106 14.39 -9.01 -3.43
CA SER A 106 15.24 -8.63 -4.56
C SER A 106 15.09 -7.16 -4.92
N TYR A 107 13.93 -6.57 -4.61
CA TYR A 107 13.60 -5.17 -4.89
C TYR A 107 13.11 -4.46 -3.64
N VAL A 108 13.42 -3.16 -3.55
CA VAL A 108 12.89 -2.28 -2.50
C VAL A 108 11.47 -1.88 -2.86
N ALA A 109 10.52 -2.42 -2.15
CA ALA A 109 9.11 -2.11 -2.29
C ALA A 109 8.70 -0.93 -1.39
N VAL A 110 7.53 -0.34 -1.66
CA VAL A 110 6.98 0.85 -0.99
C VAL A 110 6.95 0.70 0.53
N GLU A 111 6.54 -0.46 1.03
CA GLU A 111 6.44 -0.72 2.46
C GLU A 111 7.81 -0.78 3.15
N ARG A 112 8.87 -1.20 2.44
CA ARG A 112 10.25 -1.15 2.98
C ARG A 112 10.77 0.27 3.02
N LEU A 113 10.39 1.10 2.03
CA LEU A 113 10.69 2.52 2.03
C LEU A 113 9.98 3.23 3.19
N LEU A 114 8.70 2.94 3.44
CA LEU A 114 7.96 3.47 4.59
C LEU A 114 8.59 3.06 5.93
N LEU A 115 9.03 1.80 6.04
CA LEU A 115 9.72 1.31 7.24
C LEU A 115 11.05 2.04 7.46
N ALA A 116 11.84 2.26 6.40
CA ALA A 116 13.09 3.01 6.48
C ALA A 116 12.86 4.47 6.91
N LEU A 117 11.82 5.13 6.39
CA LEU A 117 11.40 6.46 6.82
C LEU A 117 11.06 6.48 8.32
N THR A 118 10.27 5.49 8.78
CA THR A 118 9.87 5.39 10.20
C THR A 118 11.07 5.20 11.14
N MET A 119 12.09 4.47 10.69
CA MET A 119 13.32 4.23 11.47
C MET A 119 14.32 5.39 11.38
N SER A 120 14.11 6.35 10.50
CA SER A 120 15.04 7.45 10.26
C SER A 120 14.93 8.53 11.36
N LYS A 121 16.07 9.18 11.67
CA LYS A 121 16.11 10.34 12.56
C LYS A 121 15.90 11.67 11.79
N THR A 122 14.92 11.67 10.88
CA THR A 122 14.58 12.82 10.05
C THR A 122 13.22 13.38 10.45
N ASP A 123 12.85 14.55 9.92
CA ASP A 123 11.52 15.12 10.17
C ASP A 123 10.40 14.19 9.68
N ALA A 124 10.63 13.42 8.62
CA ALA A 124 9.68 12.37 8.17
C ALA A 124 9.51 11.26 9.20
N GLY A 125 10.62 10.75 9.77
CA GLY A 125 10.57 9.74 10.82
C GLY A 125 9.90 10.26 12.10
N LYS A 126 10.15 11.53 12.43
CA LYS A 126 9.48 12.21 13.55
C LYS A 126 7.98 12.33 13.31
N ALA A 127 7.56 12.79 12.14
CA ALA A 127 6.13 12.91 11.77
C ALA A 127 5.39 11.56 11.89
N LEU A 128 6.02 10.46 11.49
CA LEU A 128 5.46 9.12 11.64
C LEU A 128 5.40 8.67 13.11
N THR A 129 6.43 8.98 13.89
CA THR A 129 6.48 8.65 15.32
C THR A 129 5.44 9.46 16.11
N ASP A 130 5.31 10.75 15.83
CA ASP A 130 4.33 11.66 16.46
C ASP A 130 2.89 11.26 16.07
N ALA A 131 2.70 10.62 14.90
CA ALA A 131 1.45 9.99 14.47
C ALA A 131 1.19 8.61 15.13
N GLY A 132 2.02 8.18 16.08
CA GLY A 132 1.87 6.96 16.85
C GLY A 132 2.43 5.70 16.18
N LEU A 133 3.18 5.83 15.09
CA LEU A 133 3.72 4.69 14.36
C LEU A 133 5.03 4.19 14.99
N LYS A 134 5.08 2.90 15.32
CA LYS A 134 6.27 2.22 15.82
C LYS A 134 6.86 1.31 14.73
N PRO A 135 8.19 1.29 14.53
CA PRO A 135 8.82 0.46 13.50
C PRO A 135 8.49 -1.02 13.62
N GLU A 136 8.43 -1.57 14.85
CA GLU A 136 8.13 -2.97 15.10
C GLU A 136 6.70 -3.33 14.69
N ALA A 137 5.72 -2.47 15.04
CA ALA A 137 4.32 -2.64 14.69
C ALA A 137 4.13 -2.52 13.17
N LEU A 138 4.83 -1.58 12.53
CA LEU A 138 4.79 -1.43 11.07
C LEU A 138 5.38 -2.66 10.38
N ASN A 139 6.53 -3.18 10.85
CA ASN A 139 7.12 -4.38 10.27
C ASN A 139 6.22 -5.62 10.44
N ALA A 140 5.53 -5.76 11.56
CA ALA A 140 4.54 -6.82 11.77
C ALA A 140 3.37 -6.70 10.77
N ALA A 141 2.82 -5.50 10.59
CA ALA A 141 1.75 -5.23 9.63
C ALA A 141 2.19 -5.48 8.16
N ILE A 142 3.44 -5.18 7.82
CA ILE A 142 4.03 -5.48 6.50
C ILE A 142 4.09 -6.99 6.29
N ASN A 143 4.58 -7.75 7.27
CA ASN A 143 4.71 -9.21 7.17
C ASN A 143 3.33 -9.88 7.04
N GLU A 144 2.33 -9.39 7.76
CA GLU A 144 0.93 -9.85 7.64
C GLU A 144 0.37 -9.54 6.23
N LEU A 145 0.55 -8.32 5.72
CA LEU A 145 0.10 -7.93 4.38
C LEU A 145 0.73 -8.81 3.30
N ARG A 146 2.01 -9.13 3.44
CA ARG A 146 2.76 -9.93 2.48
C ARG A 146 2.42 -11.42 2.54
N GLY A 147 1.99 -11.93 3.69
CA GLY A 147 1.67 -13.36 3.86
C GLY A 147 2.85 -14.28 3.50
N GLY A 148 4.08 -13.90 3.85
CA GLY A 148 5.30 -14.65 3.57
C GLY A 148 5.88 -14.48 2.17
N ARG A 149 5.35 -13.57 1.36
CA ARG A 149 5.87 -13.28 0.00
C ARG A 149 7.03 -12.29 0.06
N THR A 150 7.96 -12.45 -0.88
CA THR A 150 9.10 -11.55 -1.11
C THR A 150 8.85 -10.65 -2.33
N ALA A 151 9.53 -9.51 -2.39
CA ALA A 151 9.49 -8.61 -3.54
C ALA A 151 10.54 -9.03 -4.57
N ASP A 152 10.22 -10.04 -5.39
CA ASP A 152 11.14 -10.65 -6.35
C ASP A 152 11.03 -10.07 -7.76
N THR A 153 10.05 -9.19 -8.00
CA THR A 153 9.81 -8.52 -9.28
C THR A 153 9.59 -7.03 -9.07
N GLN A 154 9.83 -6.24 -10.12
CA GLN A 154 9.60 -4.80 -10.10
C GLN A 154 8.12 -4.41 -9.89
N SER A 155 7.17 -5.32 -10.16
CA SER A 155 5.73 -5.15 -9.96
C SER A 155 5.20 -5.97 -8.77
N ALA A 156 6.03 -6.21 -7.74
CA ALA A 156 5.67 -7.07 -6.62
C ALA A 156 4.42 -6.59 -5.87
N GLU A 157 4.26 -5.27 -5.69
CA GLU A 157 3.11 -4.69 -4.98
C GLU A 157 1.77 -4.92 -5.68
N ASP A 158 1.75 -5.08 -7.01
CA ASP A 158 0.52 -5.36 -7.74
C ASP A 158 -0.12 -6.70 -7.32
N ARG A 159 0.72 -7.63 -6.84
CA ARG A 159 0.28 -8.94 -6.35
C ARG A 159 -0.30 -8.90 -4.94
N TYR A 160 0.08 -7.92 -4.11
CA TYR A 160 -0.40 -7.83 -2.73
C TYR A 160 -1.84 -7.31 -2.66
N ASP A 161 -2.22 -6.44 -3.57
CA ASP A 161 -3.54 -5.80 -3.62
C ASP A 161 -4.44 -6.25 -4.78
N ALA A 162 -4.02 -7.27 -5.57
CA ALA A 162 -4.76 -7.71 -6.75
C ALA A 162 -6.22 -8.06 -6.44
N LEU A 163 -6.48 -8.75 -5.33
CA LEU A 163 -7.85 -9.08 -4.92
C LEU A 163 -8.66 -7.83 -4.57
N LYS A 164 -8.09 -6.85 -3.88
CA LYS A 164 -8.79 -5.60 -3.56
C LYS A 164 -9.10 -4.76 -4.80
N LYS A 165 -8.20 -4.77 -5.79
CA LYS A 165 -8.36 -4.01 -7.04
C LYS A 165 -9.36 -4.64 -8.01
N PHE A 166 -9.39 -5.97 -8.09
CA PHE A 166 -10.10 -6.70 -9.14
C PHE A 166 -11.19 -7.64 -8.63
N ALA A 167 -11.34 -7.79 -7.31
CA ALA A 167 -12.35 -8.64 -6.70
C ALA A 167 -13.22 -7.85 -5.72
N ARG A 168 -14.48 -8.30 -5.56
CA ARG A 168 -15.39 -7.82 -4.53
C ARG A 168 -15.44 -8.85 -3.40
N ASP A 169 -15.21 -8.42 -2.17
CA ASP A 169 -15.42 -9.27 -0.99
C ASP A 169 -16.92 -9.42 -0.72
N LEU A 170 -17.47 -10.53 -1.17
CA LEU A 170 -18.89 -10.82 -1.00
C LEU A 170 -19.22 -11.17 0.44
N THR A 171 -18.30 -11.75 1.20
CA THR A 171 -18.51 -12.06 2.62
C THR A 171 -18.64 -10.77 3.44
N GLN A 172 -17.77 -9.79 3.17
CA GLN A 172 -17.90 -8.47 3.80
C GLN A 172 -19.15 -7.75 3.35
N ALA A 173 -19.50 -7.79 2.06
CA ALA A 173 -20.72 -7.18 1.53
C ALA A 173 -21.98 -7.80 2.17
N ALA A 174 -21.98 -9.10 2.44
CA ALA A 174 -23.06 -9.79 3.16
C ALA A 174 -23.20 -9.29 4.61
N ARG A 175 -22.08 -9.19 5.33
CA ARG A 175 -22.06 -8.66 6.71
C ARG A 175 -22.54 -7.22 6.79
N ASP A 176 -22.21 -6.43 5.79
CA ASP A 176 -22.63 -5.03 5.67
C ASP A 176 -24.10 -4.86 5.20
N GLY A 177 -24.83 -5.95 4.91
CA GLY A 177 -26.18 -5.90 4.39
C GLY A 177 -26.32 -5.32 2.97
N LYS A 178 -25.25 -5.37 2.18
CA LYS A 178 -25.16 -4.80 0.82
C LYS A 178 -25.50 -5.78 -0.29
N LEU A 179 -25.87 -7.02 0.06
CA LEU A 179 -26.29 -8.04 -0.90
C LEU A 179 -27.81 -8.21 -0.87
N ASP A 180 -28.41 -8.33 -2.05
CA ASP A 180 -29.82 -8.63 -2.18
C ASP A 180 -30.12 -10.10 -1.76
N PRO A 181 -31.30 -10.37 -1.19
CA PRO A 181 -31.69 -11.74 -0.86
C PRO A 181 -31.84 -12.58 -2.12
N VAL A 182 -31.24 -13.78 -2.10
CA VAL A 182 -31.29 -14.72 -3.21
C VAL A 182 -32.46 -15.67 -3.00
N ILE A 183 -33.41 -15.66 -3.92
CA ILE A 183 -34.65 -16.46 -3.86
C ILE A 183 -34.63 -17.54 -4.95
N GLY A 184 -35.07 -18.75 -4.61
CA GLY A 184 -35.26 -19.84 -5.57
C GLY A 184 -33.98 -20.51 -6.08
N ARG A 185 -32.85 -20.40 -5.31
CA ARG A 185 -31.56 -21.02 -5.65
C ARG A 185 -31.01 -21.91 -4.54
N ASP A 186 -31.86 -22.39 -3.66
CA ASP A 186 -31.44 -23.16 -2.46
C ASP A 186 -30.74 -24.48 -2.81
N GLU A 187 -31.18 -25.15 -3.88
CA GLU A 187 -30.57 -26.43 -4.29
C GLU A 187 -29.17 -26.23 -4.84
N GLU A 188 -28.98 -25.23 -5.72
CA GLU A 188 -27.67 -24.94 -6.31
C GLU A 188 -26.68 -24.45 -5.25
N ILE A 189 -27.13 -23.61 -4.33
CA ILE A 189 -26.32 -23.14 -3.19
C ILE A 189 -25.93 -24.33 -2.31
N ARG A 190 -26.87 -25.20 -1.94
CA ARG A 190 -26.58 -26.39 -1.13
C ARG A 190 -25.60 -27.31 -1.81
N ARG A 191 -25.76 -27.56 -3.14
CA ARG A 191 -24.85 -28.38 -3.90
C ARG A 191 -23.45 -27.78 -3.97
N THR A 192 -23.34 -26.44 -4.13
CA THR A 192 -22.07 -25.72 -4.12
C THR A 192 -21.36 -25.88 -2.76
N VAL A 193 -22.06 -25.72 -1.65
CA VAL A 193 -21.53 -25.94 -0.30
C VAL A 193 -21.03 -27.38 -0.14
N GLN A 194 -21.81 -28.37 -0.58
CA GLN A 194 -21.42 -29.79 -0.50
C GLN A 194 -20.14 -30.08 -1.31
N ILE A 195 -19.96 -29.45 -2.46
CA ILE A 195 -18.73 -29.61 -3.27
C ILE A 195 -17.56 -28.96 -2.57
N LEU A 196 -17.71 -27.73 -2.08
CA LEU A 196 -16.66 -27.00 -1.35
C LEU A 196 -16.21 -27.73 -0.07
N ALA A 197 -17.12 -28.43 0.63
CA ALA A 197 -16.83 -29.18 1.83
C ALA A 197 -16.07 -30.52 1.59
N ARG A 198 -15.84 -30.93 0.34
CA ARG A 198 -15.10 -32.16 0.01
C ARG A 198 -13.61 -31.99 0.35
N ARG A 199 -12.96 -33.07 0.77
CA ARG A 199 -11.50 -33.10 0.98
C ARG A 199 -10.68 -32.95 -0.31
N THR A 200 -11.22 -33.42 -1.43
CA THR A 200 -10.61 -33.36 -2.76
C THR A 200 -11.69 -33.07 -3.81
N LYS A 201 -11.31 -32.55 -4.99
CA LYS A 201 -12.26 -32.18 -6.07
C LYS A 201 -13.33 -31.19 -5.57
N ASN A 202 -12.92 -30.21 -4.79
CA ASN A 202 -13.76 -29.23 -4.13
C ASN A 202 -13.94 -27.91 -4.92
N ASN A 203 -13.68 -27.92 -6.24
CA ASN A 203 -13.81 -26.76 -7.11
C ASN A 203 -15.15 -26.83 -7.87
N PRO A 204 -16.22 -26.17 -7.40
CA PRO A 204 -17.48 -26.11 -8.12
C PRO A 204 -17.35 -25.22 -9.37
N VAL A 205 -17.98 -25.61 -10.46
CA VAL A 205 -18.10 -24.82 -11.69
C VAL A 205 -19.58 -24.59 -11.97
N LEU A 206 -19.97 -23.31 -12.11
CA LEU A 206 -21.33 -22.90 -12.46
C LEU A 206 -21.42 -22.67 -13.97
N ILE A 207 -22.23 -23.47 -14.65
CA ILE A 207 -22.43 -23.41 -16.09
C ILE A 207 -23.88 -22.99 -16.38
N GLY A 208 -24.06 -22.16 -17.40
CA GLY A 208 -25.37 -21.71 -17.86
C GLY A 208 -25.28 -20.49 -18.77
N ASP A 209 -26.38 -20.13 -19.40
CA ASP A 209 -26.46 -18.98 -20.30
C ASP A 209 -26.21 -17.65 -19.59
N PRO A 210 -25.83 -16.56 -20.28
CA PRO A 210 -25.80 -15.24 -19.73
C PRO A 210 -27.13 -14.83 -19.07
N GLY A 211 -27.09 -14.20 -17.90
CA GLY A 211 -28.29 -13.69 -17.22
C GLY A 211 -29.07 -14.69 -16.36
N VAL A 212 -28.75 -15.99 -16.37
CA VAL A 212 -29.49 -17.01 -15.57
C VAL A 212 -29.23 -16.96 -14.06
N GLY A 213 -28.46 -15.99 -13.56
CA GLY A 213 -28.23 -15.78 -12.13
C GLY A 213 -27.08 -16.61 -11.53
N LYS A 214 -26.02 -16.94 -12.32
CA LYS A 214 -24.82 -17.63 -11.78
C LYS A 214 -24.17 -16.88 -10.63
N THR A 215 -24.06 -15.56 -10.73
CA THR A 215 -23.51 -14.70 -9.69
C THR A 215 -24.37 -14.71 -8.43
N ALA A 216 -25.70 -14.76 -8.57
CA ALA A 216 -26.62 -14.83 -7.44
C ALA A 216 -26.38 -16.06 -6.55
N ILE A 217 -25.95 -17.19 -7.12
CA ILE A 217 -25.60 -18.39 -6.34
C ILE A 217 -24.40 -18.12 -5.43
N VAL A 218 -23.39 -17.37 -5.93
CA VAL A 218 -22.20 -17.01 -5.14
C VAL A 218 -22.54 -15.98 -4.07
N GLU A 219 -23.40 -15.01 -4.38
CA GLU A 219 -23.92 -14.04 -3.41
C GLU A 219 -24.77 -14.74 -2.34
N GLY A 220 -25.63 -15.69 -2.73
CA GLY A 220 -26.40 -16.50 -1.79
C GLY A 220 -25.53 -17.41 -0.91
N LEU A 221 -24.39 -17.86 -1.40
CA LEU A 221 -23.40 -18.58 -0.59
C LEU A 221 -22.77 -17.64 0.46
N ALA A 222 -22.46 -16.40 0.10
CA ALA A 222 -21.89 -15.43 1.03
C ALA A 222 -22.86 -14.97 2.11
N LEU A 223 -24.19 -15.04 1.86
CA LEU A 223 -25.25 -14.72 2.82
C LEU A 223 -25.51 -15.83 3.87
N ARG A 224 -24.97 -17.04 3.67
CA ARG A 224 -25.09 -18.21 4.55
C ARG A 224 -23.86 -18.45 5.39
#